data_2cb45bec5f179ec21b12eafaae112073
#
_entry.id   2cb45bec5f179ec21b12eafaae112073
#
_cell.length_a   1.000
_cell.length_b   1.000
_cell.length_c   1.000
_cell.angle_alpha   90.00
_cell.angle_beta   90.00
_cell.angle_gamma   90.00
#
_symmetry.space_group_name_H-M   'P 1'
#
loop_
_entity.id
_entity.type
_entity.pdbx_description
1 polymer ?
#
loop_
_entity_poly.entity_id
_entity_poly.type
_entity_poly.pdbx_seq_one_letter_code
_entity_poly.pdbx_strand_id
1 'polypeptide(L)'
;EAHIDQLREHKPDVIINTTLSGAAAEVSKRLSKRGAFVPTSSLSFVGAQQYIDAAGVSATGVSIAQVVPNPSSNLPVVRECAKALQDAGITQPMNSTHLEACISAKVLTEAMRRAKKPLDAAALLASMQALGSYDTGGRTVNYSASRRHGSSYVELGMVSREGKLRS
;
A
#
# COMPACT_ATOMS: atom_id res chain seq x y z
N GLU A 1 8.58 1.55 26.38
CA GLU A 1 7.77 2.21 27.44
C GLU A 1 8.01 3.73 27.43
N ALA A 2 9.25 4.22 27.65
CA ALA A 2 9.56 5.66 27.77
C ALA A 2 9.01 6.52 26.61
N HIS A 3 9.12 6.07 25.35
CA HIS A 3 8.61 6.82 24.20
C HIS A 3 7.08 6.98 24.19
N ILE A 4 6.33 6.01 24.71
CA ILE A 4 4.87 6.10 24.84
C ILE A 4 4.49 7.10 25.93
N ASP A 5 5.24 7.12 27.03
CA ASP A 5 5.02 8.08 28.13
C ASP A 5 5.32 9.51 27.64
N GLN A 6 6.40 9.72 26.89
CA GLN A 6 6.69 10.99 26.22
C GLN A 6 5.57 11.44 25.27
N LEU A 7 5.04 10.52 24.43
CA LEU A 7 3.89 10.83 23.56
C LEU A 7 2.68 11.32 24.35
N ARG A 8 2.41 10.71 25.51
CA ARG A 8 1.29 11.11 26.37
C ARG A 8 1.51 12.46 27.04
N GLU A 9 2.73 12.73 27.50
CA GLU A 9 3.10 14.01 28.10
C GLU A 9 2.92 15.19 27.13
N HIS A 10 3.28 14.98 25.86
CA HIS A 10 3.12 15.98 24.81
C HIS A 10 1.67 16.18 24.34
N LYS A 11 0.72 15.29 24.71
CA LYS A 11 -0.70 15.35 24.35
C LYS A 11 -0.94 15.68 22.87
N PRO A 12 -0.39 14.90 21.93
CA PRO A 12 -0.55 15.19 20.50
C PRO A 12 -2.02 15.06 20.08
N ASP A 13 -2.47 15.92 19.18
CA ASP A 13 -3.79 15.84 18.57
C ASP A 13 -3.88 14.71 17.56
N VAL A 14 -2.77 14.35 16.92
CA VAL A 14 -2.65 13.28 15.92
C VAL A 14 -1.26 12.66 15.92
N ILE A 15 -1.18 11.38 15.61
CA ILE A 15 0.09 10.67 15.38
C ILE A 15 0.18 10.31 13.89
N ILE A 16 1.23 10.76 13.22
CA ILE A 16 1.59 10.29 11.89
C ILE A 16 2.67 9.21 12.05
N ASN A 17 2.29 7.97 11.74
CA ASN A 17 3.15 6.81 11.90
C ASN A 17 3.84 6.48 10.57
N THR A 18 5.17 6.52 10.58
CA THR A 18 6.02 6.22 9.42
C THR A 18 6.85 4.94 9.61
N THR A 19 6.42 4.06 10.53
CA THR A 19 7.10 2.80 10.83
C THR A 19 6.44 1.61 10.14
N LEU A 20 7.09 0.44 10.19
CA LEU A 20 6.54 -0.81 9.66
C LEU A 20 5.47 -1.39 10.61
N SER A 21 4.71 -2.36 10.09
CA SER A 21 3.53 -2.96 10.75
C SER A 21 3.73 -3.35 12.21
N GLY A 22 4.84 -4.03 12.53
CA GLY A 22 5.09 -4.49 13.89
C GLY A 22 5.28 -3.36 14.89
N ALA A 23 6.11 -2.36 14.56
CA ALA A 23 6.34 -1.20 15.42
C ALA A 23 5.09 -0.32 15.54
N ALA A 24 4.38 -0.11 14.42
CA ALA A 24 3.11 0.61 14.39
C ALA A 24 2.07 -0.04 15.30
N ALA A 25 1.91 -1.36 15.18
CA ALA A 25 0.97 -2.14 15.98
C ALA A 25 1.30 -2.08 17.48
N GLU A 26 2.59 -2.11 17.82
CA GLU A 26 3.02 -2.02 19.21
C GLU A 26 2.71 -0.65 19.82
N VAL A 27 2.89 0.45 19.07
CA VAL A 27 2.47 1.78 19.52
C VAL A 27 0.97 1.81 19.80
N SER A 28 0.15 1.32 18.88
CA SER A 28 -1.32 1.28 19.04
C SER A 28 -1.75 0.46 20.26
N LYS A 29 -1.16 -0.73 20.45
CA LYS A 29 -1.45 -1.58 21.62
C LYS A 29 -1.08 -0.92 22.94
N ARG A 30 0.06 -0.26 23.00
CA ARG A 30 0.54 0.39 24.22
C ARG A 30 -0.29 1.61 24.58
N LEU A 31 -0.70 2.41 23.58
CA LEU A 31 -1.61 3.53 23.80
C LEU A 31 -2.97 3.01 24.29
N SER A 32 -3.53 1.99 23.65
CA SER A 32 -4.80 1.38 24.03
C SER A 32 -4.77 0.81 25.45
N LYS A 33 -3.70 0.10 25.83
CA LYS A 33 -3.54 -0.42 27.21
C LYS A 33 -3.53 0.65 28.28
N ARG A 34 -3.13 1.87 27.92
CA ARG A 34 -3.12 3.03 28.83
C ARG A 34 -4.42 3.85 28.77
N GLY A 35 -5.44 3.37 28.06
CA GLY A 35 -6.70 4.09 27.85
C GLY A 35 -6.53 5.40 27.08
N ALA A 36 -5.42 5.55 26.35
CA ALA A 36 -5.15 6.74 25.54
C ALA A 36 -5.62 6.48 24.12
N PHE A 37 -6.55 7.30 23.65
CA PHE A 37 -6.95 7.35 22.25
C PHE A 37 -6.39 8.62 21.61
N VAL A 38 -5.49 8.43 20.63
CA VAL A 38 -4.96 9.52 19.81
C VAL A 38 -5.21 9.14 18.34
N PRO A 39 -5.89 9.99 17.57
CA PRO A 39 -6.06 9.76 16.14
C PRO A 39 -4.73 9.44 15.48
N THR A 40 -4.65 8.33 14.77
CA THR A 40 -3.39 7.87 14.18
C THR A 40 -3.58 7.64 12.69
N SER A 41 -2.63 8.10 11.90
CA SER A 41 -2.55 7.83 10.46
C SER A 41 -1.22 7.17 10.13
N SER A 42 -1.25 6.15 9.28
CA SER A 42 -0.07 5.42 8.82
C SER A 42 0.10 5.54 7.31
N LEU A 43 1.34 5.50 6.84
CA LEU A 43 1.64 5.47 5.41
C LEU A 43 1.41 4.07 4.82
N SER A 44 1.31 3.97 3.51
CA SER A 44 0.96 2.73 2.78
C SER A 44 1.92 1.56 3.03
N PHE A 45 3.20 1.84 3.26
CA PHE A 45 4.21 0.81 3.49
C PHE A 45 4.08 0.10 4.85
N VAL A 46 3.17 0.53 5.72
CA VAL A 46 2.86 -0.21 6.95
C VAL A 46 2.30 -1.61 6.66
N GLY A 47 1.77 -1.84 5.45
CA GLY A 47 1.11 -3.09 5.12
C GLY A 47 -0.18 -3.27 5.93
N ALA A 48 -1.29 -2.75 5.42
CA ALA A 48 -2.54 -2.62 6.19
C ALA A 48 -2.99 -3.94 6.85
N GLN A 49 -2.96 -5.06 6.12
CA GLN A 49 -3.38 -6.33 6.67
C GLN A 49 -2.45 -6.80 7.79
N GLN A 50 -1.15 -6.74 7.58
CA GLN A 50 -0.14 -7.13 8.58
C GLN A 50 -0.25 -6.26 9.84
N TYR A 51 -0.54 -4.97 9.67
CA TYR A 51 -0.78 -4.07 10.79
C TYR A 51 -2.05 -4.45 11.57
N ILE A 52 -3.15 -4.69 10.87
CA ILE A 52 -4.44 -5.08 11.46
C ILE A 52 -4.28 -6.39 12.25
N ASP A 53 -3.65 -7.39 11.64
CA ASP A 53 -3.41 -8.69 12.27
C ASP A 53 -2.54 -8.56 13.54
N ALA A 54 -1.51 -7.71 13.47
CA ALA A 54 -0.61 -7.49 14.58
C ALA A 54 -1.22 -6.64 15.71
N ALA A 55 -1.99 -5.61 15.38
CA ALA A 55 -2.57 -4.69 16.37
C ALA A 55 -3.89 -5.18 16.96
N GLY A 56 -4.63 -6.05 16.23
CA GLY A 56 -5.94 -6.54 16.63
C GLY A 56 -6.93 -5.40 16.84
N VAL A 57 -7.68 -5.45 17.93
CA VAL A 57 -8.68 -4.42 18.27
C VAL A 57 -8.08 -3.02 18.41
N SER A 58 -6.78 -2.91 18.72
CA SER A 58 -6.09 -1.62 18.84
C SER A 58 -5.85 -0.92 17.50
N ALA A 59 -6.12 -1.60 16.37
CA ALA A 59 -6.08 -0.98 15.04
C ALA A 59 -7.32 -0.13 14.74
N THR A 60 -8.42 -0.33 15.47
CA THR A 60 -9.71 0.34 15.19
C THR A 60 -9.57 1.85 15.18
N GLY A 61 -10.07 2.51 14.13
CA GLY A 61 -10.02 3.96 13.97
C GLY A 61 -8.70 4.51 13.42
N VAL A 62 -7.71 3.65 13.19
CA VAL A 62 -6.45 4.08 12.54
C VAL A 62 -6.70 4.26 11.05
N SER A 63 -6.26 5.41 10.51
CA SER A 63 -6.25 5.66 9.06
C SER A 63 -4.98 5.11 8.44
N ILE A 64 -5.09 4.54 7.24
CA ILE A 64 -3.93 4.03 6.48
C ILE A 64 -4.03 4.54 5.05
N ALA A 65 -2.98 5.24 4.59
CA ALA A 65 -2.87 5.63 3.19
C ALA A 65 -2.68 4.39 2.31
N GLN A 66 -3.33 4.37 1.15
CA GLN A 66 -3.18 3.32 0.14
C GLN A 66 -2.74 3.97 -1.17
N VAL A 67 -1.78 3.36 -1.85
CA VAL A 67 -1.25 3.83 -3.15
C VAL A 67 -1.77 2.98 -4.32
N VAL A 68 -2.58 1.99 -4.01
CA VAL A 68 -3.30 1.14 -4.95
C VAL A 68 -4.78 1.07 -4.59
N PRO A 69 -5.68 0.74 -5.53
CA PRO A 69 -7.10 0.58 -5.25
C PRO A 69 -7.37 -0.47 -4.18
N ASN A 70 -8.56 -0.40 -3.59
CA ASN A 70 -9.01 -1.45 -2.68
C ASN A 70 -8.94 -2.83 -3.36
N PRO A 71 -8.23 -3.82 -2.77
CA PRO A 71 -8.10 -5.17 -3.32
C PRO A 71 -9.42 -5.94 -3.48
N SER A 72 -10.50 -5.44 -2.88
CA SER A 72 -11.86 -6.00 -3.02
C SER A 72 -12.70 -5.27 -4.08
N SER A 73 -12.13 -4.30 -4.79
CA SER A 73 -12.86 -3.55 -5.83
C SER A 73 -13.06 -4.39 -7.10
N ASN A 74 -14.06 -4.01 -7.92
CA ASN A 74 -14.36 -4.70 -9.18
C ASN A 74 -13.53 -4.22 -10.38
N LEU A 75 -12.40 -3.55 -10.15
CA LEU A 75 -11.54 -3.10 -11.26
C LEU A 75 -10.94 -4.29 -12.02
N PRO A 76 -10.80 -4.19 -13.37
CA PRO A 76 -10.19 -5.25 -14.17
C PRO A 76 -8.81 -5.68 -13.65
N VAL A 77 -7.95 -4.74 -13.29
CA VAL A 77 -6.62 -5.05 -12.73
C VAL A 77 -6.71 -5.86 -11.44
N VAL A 78 -7.69 -5.59 -10.58
CA VAL A 78 -7.87 -6.33 -9.33
C VAL A 78 -8.24 -7.79 -9.60
N ARG A 79 -9.20 -8.02 -10.52
CA ARG A 79 -9.59 -9.38 -10.92
C ARG A 79 -8.45 -10.15 -11.59
N GLU A 80 -7.72 -9.49 -12.48
CA GLU A 80 -6.56 -10.08 -13.15
C GLU A 80 -5.46 -10.49 -12.17
N CYS A 81 -5.12 -9.58 -11.23
CA CYS A 81 -4.12 -9.87 -10.21
C CYS A 81 -4.57 -10.97 -9.24
N ALA A 82 -5.84 -11.00 -8.86
CA ALA A 82 -6.39 -12.08 -8.03
C ALA A 82 -6.30 -13.43 -8.73
N LYS A 83 -6.63 -13.46 -10.04
CA LYS A 83 -6.46 -14.69 -10.86
C LYS A 83 -5.00 -15.11 -10.94
N ALA A 84 -4.08 -14.19 -11.18
CA ALA A 84 -2.65 -14.50 -11.26
C ALA A 84 -2.11 -15.11 -9.95
N LEU A 85 -2.57 -14.63 -8.79
CA LEU A 85 -2.22 -15.22 -7.49
C LEU A 85 -2.75 -16.65 -7.37
N GLN A 86 -4.01 -16.89 -7.77
CA GLN A 86 -4.60 -18.23 -7.75
C GLN A 86 -3.86 -19.19 -8.70
N ASP A 87 -3.54 -18.76 -9.91
CA ASP A 87 -2.79 -19.55 -10.88
C ASP A 87 -1.38 -19.90 -10.38
N ALA A 88 -0.79 -19.03 -9.54
CA ALA A 88 0.47 -19.27 -8.85
C ALA A 88 0.36 -20.12 -7.57
N GLY A 89 -0.83 -20.63 -7.25
CA GLY A 89 -1.07 -21.47 -6.06
C GLY A 89 -1.11 -20.69 -4.74
N ILE A 90 -1.24 -19.36 -4.79
CA ILE A 90 -1.36 -18.53 -3.60
C ILE A 90 -2.82 -18.52 -3.16
N THR A 91 -3.11 -19.13 -2.01
CA THR A 91 -4.46 -19.29 -1.47
C THR A 91 -4.88 -18.16 -0.53
N GLN A 92 -3.93 -17.34 -0.08
CA GLN A 92 -4.22 -16.20 0.79
C GLN A 92 -5.00 -15.11 0.03
N PRO A 93 -5.96 -14.44 0.68
CA PRO A 93 -6.65 -13.30 0.08
C PRO A 93 -5.69 -12.23 -0.40
N MET A 94 -5.95 -11.69 -1.59
CA MET A 94 -5.16 -10.57 -2.12
C MET A 94 -5.28 -9.36 -1.19
N ASN A 95 -4.15 -8.75 -0.87
CA ASN A 95 -4.05 -7.51 -0.12
C ASN A 95 -3.43 -6.39 -0.96
N SER A 96 -3.33 -5.18 -0.41
CA SER A 96 -2.77 -4.02 -1.12
C SER A 96 -1.33 -4.24 -1.59
N THR A 97 -0.50 -4.94 -0.81
CA THR A 97 0.89 -5.25 -1.17
C THR A 97 0.96 -6.20 -2.38
N HIS A 98 0.11 -7.23 -2.40
CA HIS A 98 0.01 -8.12 -3.57
C HIS A 98 -0.44 -7.36 -4.82
N LEU A 99 -1.42 -6.48 -4.69
CA LEU A 99 -1.93 -5.69 -5.81
C LEU A 99 -0.89 -4.69 -6.33
N GLU A 100 -0.17 -4.03 -5.44
CA GLU A 100 0.91 -3.11 -5.80
C GLU A 100 2.04 -3.83 -6.56
N ALA A 101 2.46 -5.00 -6.08
CA ALA A 101 3.45 -5.83 -6.75
C ALA A 101 2.97 -6.28 -8.15
N CYS A 102 1.72 -6.70 -8.26
CA CYS A 102 1.13 -7.12 -9.53
C CYS A 102 1.05 -5.95 -10.53
N ILE A 103 0.59 -4.78 -10.11
CA ILE A 103 0.55 -3.58 -10.97
C ILE A 103 1.97 -3.20 -11.43
N SER A 104 2.93 -3.22 -10.51
CA SER A 104 4.34 -2.95 -10.82
C SER A 104 4.90 -3.95 -11.84
N ALA A 105 4.60 -5.24 -11.68
CA ALA A 105 4.99 -6.27 -12.63
C ALA A 105 4.35 -6.07 -14.02
N LYS A 106 3.07 -5.67 -14.09
CA LYS A 106 2.40 -5.33 -15.36
C LYS A 106 3.10 -4.19 -16.08
N VAL A 107 3.40 -3.11 -15.35
CA VAL A 107 4.10 -1.94 -15.92
C VAL A 107 5.49 -2.34 -16.43
N LEU A 108 6.26 -3.09 -15.63
CA LEU A 108 7.58 -3.58 -16.02
C LEU A 108 7.51 -4.48 -17.25
N THR A 109 6.58 -5.42 -17.28
CA THR A 109 6.39 -6.35 -18.42
C THR A 109 6.05 -5.58 -19.70
N GLU A 110 5.18 -4.58 -19.63
CA GLU A 110 4.85 -3.74 -20.77
C GLU A 110 6.06 -2.94 -21.26
N ALA A 111 6.84 -2.38 -20.35
CA ALA A 111 8.07 -1.70 -20.71
C ALA A 111 9.10 -2.64 -21.37
N MET A 112 9.25 -3.86 -20.85
CA MET A 112 10.13 -4.87 -21.47
C MET A 112 9.66 -5.28 -22.87
N ARG A 113 8.34 -5.41 -23.07
CA ARG A 113 7.73 -5.73 -24.35
C ARG A 113 7.98 -4.64 -25.42
N ARG A 114 8.01 -3.37 -25.01
CA ARG A 114 8.28 -2.22 -25.89
C ARG A 114 9.76 -1.92 -26.06
N ALA A 115 10.60 -2.45 -25.21
CA ALA A 115 12.04 -2.17 -25.25
C ALA A 115 12.70 -2.67 -26.54
N LYS A 116 13.70 -1.93 -27.04
CA LYS A 116 14.54 -2.35 -28.13
C LYS A 116 15.39 -3.55 -27.75
N LYS A 117 15.75 -4.35 -28.72
CA LYS A 117 16.66 -5.48 -28.51
C LYS A 117 18.10 -5.08 -28.90
N PRO A 118 19.12 -5.60 -28.21
CA PRO A 118 19.03 -6.53 -27.06
C PRO A 118 18.42 -5.84 -25.83
N LEU A 119 17.68 -6.62 -25.00
CA LEU A 119 17.11 -6.12 -23.78
C LEU A 119 18.20 -6.00 -22.71
N ASP A 120 18.58 -4.78 -22.41
CA ASP A 120 19.50 -4.41 -21.33
C ASP A 120 18.89 -3.29 -20.45
N ALA A 121 19.63 -2.88 -19.43
CA ALA A 121 19.17 -1.84 -18.51
C ALA A 121 18.90 -0.50 -19.20
N ALA A 122 19.72 -0.13 -20.21
CA ALA A 122 19.55 1.12 -20.95
C ALA A 122 18.31 1.08 -21.84
N ALA A 123 18.08 -0.02 -22.57
CA ALA A 123 16.91 -0.24 -23.39
C ALA A 123 15.62 -0.25 -22.55
N LEU A 124 15.66 -0.90 -21.38
CA LEU A 124 14.52 -0.90 -20.45
C LEU A 124 14.23 0.48 -19.90
N LEU A 125 15.25 1.22 -19.44
CA LEU A 125 15.09 2.59 -18.94
C LEU A 125 14.49 3.50 -20.01
N ALA A 126 15.03 3.44 -21.24
CA ALA A 126 14.49 4.21 -22.35
C ALA A 126 13.02 3.86 -22.65
N SER A 127 12.67 2.58 -22.60
CA SER A 127 11.29 2.12 -22.76
C SER A 127 10.38 2.60 -21.64
N MET A 128 10.81 2.56 -20.39
CA MET A 128 10.05 3.11 -19.26
C MET A 128 9.81 4.63 -19.44
N GLN A 129 10.83 5.38 -19.82
CA GLN A 129 10.70 6.84 -20.08
C GLN A 129 9.76 7.16 -21.24
N ALA A 130 9.69 6.28 -22.24
CA ALA A 130 8.83 6.41 -23.40
C ALA A 130 7.44 5.78 -23.21
N LEU A 131 7.16 5.16 -22.06
CA LEU A 131 5.91 4.44 -21.83
C LEU A 131 4.68 5.34 -21.98
N GLY A 132 4.79 6.59 -21.55
CA GLY A 132 3.69 7.55 -21.60
C GLY A 132 2.55 7.15 -20.66
N SER A 133 1.33 7.33 -21.15
CA SER A 133 0.11 6.91 -20.45
C SER A 133 -0.15 5.42 -20.73
N TYR A 134 -0.25 4.63 -19.68
CA TYR A 134 -0.54 3.19 -19.75
C TYR A 134 -1.67 2.84 -18.79
N ASP A 135 -2.77 2.29 -19.33
CA ASP A 135 -3.86 1.76 -18.53
C ASP A 135 -3.52 0.34 -18.03
N THR A 136 -3.44 0.19 -16.73
CA THR A 136 -3.18 -1.10 -16.08
C THR A 136 -4.42 -1.99 -15.96
N GLY A 137 -5.56 -1.51 -16.35
CA GLY A 137 -6.88 -2.16 -16.22
C GLY A 137 -7.78 -1.40 -15.24
N GLY A 138 -8.15 -0.17 -15.63
CA GLY A 138 -8.98 0.76 -14.85
C GLY A 138 -8.18 1.70 -13.95
N ARG A 139 -6.86 1.70 -14.06
CA ARG A 139 -5.95 2.70 -13.47
C ARG A 139 -4.85 3.03 -14.45
N THR A 140 -4.66 4.31 -14.68
CA THR A 140 -3.64 4.80 -15.60
C THR A 140 -2.40 5.23 -14.84
N VAL A 141 -1.25 4.76 -15.31
CA VAL A 141 0.07 5.23 -14.89
C VAL A 141 0.68 6.08 -16.00
N ASN A 142 1.55 7.03 -15.64
CA ASN A 142 2.19 7.92 -16.58
C ASN A 142 3.69 8.02 -16.30
N TYR A 143 4.52 7.68 -17.28
CA TYR A 143 5.97 7.78 -17.20
C TYR A 143 6.51 8.65 -18.32
N SER A 144 7.57 9.40 -18.03
CA SER A 144 8.33 10.17 -19.03
C SER A 144 9.78 10.35 -18.56
N ALA A 145 10.62 10.94 -19.37
CA ALA A 145 12.01 11.26 -18.99
C ALA A 145 12.09 12.15 -17.72
N SER A 146 11.11 13.04 -17.52
CA SER A 146 11.01 13.94 -16.36
C SER A 146 10.10 13.41 -15.25
N ARG A 147 9.27 12.40 -15.52
CA ARG A 147 8.31 11.82 -14.55
C ARG A 147 8.62 10.35 -14.30
N ARG A 148 9.30 10.10 -13.19
CA ARG A 148 9.70 8.74 -12.76
C ARG A 148 8.70 8.05 -11.84
N HIS A 149 7.66 8.79 -11.38
CA HIS A 149 6.55 8.27 -10.58
C HIS A 149 5.35 8.03 -11.48
N GLY A 150 4.98 6.78 -11.67
CA GLY A 150 3.91 6.39 -12.59
C GLY A 150 2.52 6.77 -12.10
N SER A 151 2.31 6.79 -10.79
CA SER A 151 1.01 7.06 -10.16
C SER A 151 1.11 8.18 -9.14
N SER A 152 0.06 8.99 -9.05
CA SER A 152 -0.19 9.93 -7.95
C SER A 152 -1.43 9.55 -7.14
N TYR A 153 -1.91 8.32 -7.31
CA TYR A 153 -3.07 7.84 -6.59
C TYR A 153 -2.75 7.65 -5.12
N VAL A 154 -3.56 8.26 -4.28
CA VAL A 154 -3.58 8.05 -2.82
C VAL A 154 -5.04 8.00 -2.37
N GLU A 155 -5.37 7.02 -1.57
CA GLU A 155 -6.64 6.85 -0.90
C GLU A 155 -6.41 6.67 0.60
N LEU A 156 -7.29 7.22 1.43
CA LEU A 156 -7.26 6.99 2.87
C LEU A 156 -8.35 5.99 3.23
N GLY A 157 -7.94 4.87 3.82
CA GLY A 157 -8.84 3.92 4.43
C GLY A 157 -8.76 4.00 5.95
N MET A 158 -9.85 3.70 6.64
CA MET A 158 -9.91 3.60 8.10
C MET A 158 -10.19 2.16 8.53
N VAL A 159 -9.51 1.70 9.55
CA VAL A 159 -9.74 0.36 10.11
C VAL A 159 -11.04 0.35 10.90
N SER A 160 -11.98 -0.47 10.45
CA SER A 160 -13.27 -0.66 11.12
C SER A 160 -13.14 -1.54 12.38
N ARG A 161 -14.22 -1.60 13.19
CA ARG A 161 -14.30 -2.46 14.37
C ARG A 161 -14.19 -3.95 14.03
N GLU A 162 -14.57 -4.34 12.82
CA GLU A 162 -14.46 -5.71 12.31
C GLU A 162 -13.06 -6.05 11.80
N GLY A 163 -12.07 -5.16 11.99
CA GLY A 163 -10.70 -5.35 11.51
C GLY A 163 -10.58 -5.29 9.99
N LYS A 164 -11.40 -4.49 9.32
CA LYS A 164 -11.36 -4.31 7.86
C LYS A 164 -11.00 -2.88 7.51
N LEU A 165 -10.11 -2.71 6.54
CA LEU A 165 -9.84 -1.39 5.99
C LEU A 165 -11.03 -0.98 5.11
N ARG A 166 -11.62 0.18 5.41
CA ARG A 166 -12.74 0.79 4.68
C ARG A 166 -12.28 2.15 4.13
N SER A 167 -12.51 2.39 2.87
CA SER A 167 -12.29 3.64 2.16
C SER A 167 -13.62 4.19 1.64
#